data_6315e54f6b90e0c5d58c93c2c40130cd
#
_entry.id   6315e54f6b90e0c5d58c93c2c40130cd
#
_cell.length_a   1.000
_cell.length_b   1.000
_cell.length_c   1.000
_cell.angle_alpha   90.00
_cell.angle_beta   90.00
_cell.angle_gamma   90.00
#
_symmetry.space_group_name_H-M   'P 1'
#
loop_
_entity.id
_entity.type
_entity.pdbx_description
1 polymer ?
#
loop_
_entity_poly.entity_id
_entity_poly.type
_entity_poly.pdbx_seq_one_letter_code
_entity_poly.pdbx_strand_id
1 'polypeptide(L)'
;MSTSPSSSKINPWVWVAAWMGIIFFLSTDLFSGPQTSRVIGPFLKWFVPDVSDETIRDIQLAVRKAAHVIEYAILSILSCRALAKHTTPRPLPWALLGQAVLIASVYAVLDEWHQSWTAERFGSSLDVGIDSVGAIIGATFFAWLTRHKTATTSL
;
A
#
# COMPACT_ATOMS: atom_id res chain seq x y z
N MET A 1 -44.55 14.65 6.09
CA MET A 1 -43.18 14.71 6.66
C MET A 1 -42.42 13.50 6.15
N SER A 2 -41.65 13.68 5.08
CA SER A 2 -40.83 12.60 4.48
C SER A 2 -39.44 12.63 5.10
N THR A 3 -39.14 11.70 6.00
CA THR A 3 -37.81 11.51 6.55
C THR A 3 -36.99 10.71 5.53
N SER A 4 -36.17 11.40 4.74
CA SER A 4 -35.16 10.75 3.89
C SER A 4 -34.25 9.92 4.79
N PRO A 5 -34.01 8.63 4.46
CA PRO A 5 -33.08 7.83 5.22
C PRO A 5 -31.68 8.47 5.10
N SER A 6 -31.12 8.90 6.23
CA SER A 6 -29.73 9.36 6.32
C SER A 6 -28.83 8.21 5.90
N SER A 7 -28.30 8.28 4.68
CA SER A 7 -27.23 7.38 4.21
C SER A 7 -26.03 7.57 5.14
N SER A 8 -25.85 6.67 6.09
CA SER A 8 -24.70 6.67 6.98
C SER A 8 -23.44 6.36 6.14
N LYS A 9 -22.77 7.40 5.68
CA LYS A 9 -21.52 7.25 4.95
C LYS A 9 -20.47 6.63 5.89
N ILE A 10 -20.01 5.45 5.57
CA ILE A 10 -18.95 4.73 6.31
C ILE A 10 -17.78 5.70 6.59
N ASN A 11 -17.27 5.66 7.83
CA ASN A 11 -16.09 6.46 8.19
C ASN A 11 -14.88 6.02 7.33
N PRO A 12 -14.21 6.94 6.62
CA PRO A 12 -13.06 6.57 5.77
C PRO A 12 -11.93 5.85 6.50
N TRP A 13 -11.76 6.07 7.80
CA TRP A 13 -10.76 5.38 8.63
C TRP A 13 -10.99 3.87 8.73
N VAL A 14 -12.23 3.41 8.53
CA VAL A 14 -12.53 1.95 8.45
C VAL A 14 -11.78 1.31 7.30
N TRP A 15 -11.66 1.99 6.15
CA TRP A 15 -10.91 1.50 5.00
C TRP A 15 -9.39 1.50 5.25
N VAL A 16 -8.88 2.49 5.98
CA VAL A 16 -7.48 2.52 6.40
C VAL A 16 -7.18 1.32 7.31
N ALA A 17 -8.00 1.11 8.33
CA ALA A 17 -7.82 -0.02 9.25
C ALA A 17 -7.98 -1.38 8.55
N ALA A 18 -8.96 -1.53 7.67
CA ALA A 18 -9.15 -2.75 6.89
C ALA A 18 -7.94 -3.04 5.99
N TRP A 19 -7.38 -2.02 5.34
CA TRP A 19 -6.20 -2.18 4.50
C TRP A 19 -4.94 -2.51 5.30
N MET A 20 -4.75 -1.90 6.46
CA MET A 20 -3.70 -2.29 7.42
C MET A 20 -3.83 -3.77 7.81
N GLY A 21 -5.05 -4.25 8.06
CA GLY A 21 -5.30 -5.66 8.34
C GLY A 21 -4.94 -6.58 7.16
N ILE A 22 -5.18 -6.14 5.92
CA ILE A 22 -4.78 -6.87 4.70
C ILE A 22 -3.25 -6.93 4.60
N ILE A 23 -2.54 -5.82 4.76
CA ILE A 23 -1.07 -5.79 4.76
C ILE A 23 -0.54 -6.75 5.83
N PHE A 24 -1.04 -6.66 7.06
CA PHE A 24 -0.64 -7.55 8.14
C PHE A 24 -0.81 -9.03 7.78
N PHE A 25 -1.93 -9.39 7.17
CA PHE A 25 -2.18 -10.77 6.72
C PHE A 25 -1.22 -11.20 5.62
N LEU A 26 -0.96 -10.35 4.63
CA LEU A 26 -0.02 -10.62 3.54
C LEU A 26 1.44 -10.67 4.03
N SER A 27 1.74 -10.04 5.17
CA SER A 27 3.05 -10.05 5.82
C SER A 27 3.32 -11.31 6.66
N THR A 28 2.34 -12.22 6.78
CA THR A 28 2.54 -13.50 7.47
C THR A 28 3.38 -14.48 6.64
N ASP A 29 3.84 -15.57 7.26
CA ASP A 29 4.63 -16.64 6.60
C ASP A 29 3.88 -17.34 5.46
N LEU A 30 2.54 -17.24 5.40
CA LEU A 30 1.72 -17.79 4.32
C LEU A 30 2.10 -17.25 2.93
N PHE A 31 2.64 -16.02 2.87
CA PHE A 31 3.08 -15.35 1.65
C PHE A 31 4.61 -15.13 1.63
N SER A 32 5.35 -15.93 2.40
CA SER A 32 6.81 -15.92 2.39
C SER A 32 7.41 -16.33 1.04
N GLY A 33 8.69 -16.01 0.83
CA GLY A 33 9.41 -16.37 -0.38
C GLY A 33 9.31 -17.86 -0.73
N PRO A 34 9.55 -18.80 0.21
CA PRO A 34 9.43 -20.23 -0.04
C PRO A 34 8.02 -20.67 -0.48
N GLN A 35 6.97 -20.08 0.07
CA GLN A 35 5.59 -20.43 -0.29
C GLN A 35 5.22 -19.90 -1.69
N THR A 36 5.59 -18.66 -2.00
CA THR A 36 5.34 -18.07 -3.31
C THR A 36 6.18 -18.73 -4.41
N SER A 37 7.38 -19.26 -4.07
CA SER A 37 8.24 -20.02 -4.98
C SER A 37 7.57 -21.27 -5.54
N ARG A 38 6.72 -21.92 -4.75
CA ARG A 38 5.97 -23.12 -5.16
C ARG A 38 4.98 -22.85 -6.29
N VAL A 39 4.56 -21.60 -6.47
CA VAL A 39 3.61 -21.19 -7.52
C VAL A 39 4.35 -20.48 -8.67
N ILE A 40 5.16 -19.49 -8.34
CA ILE A 40 5.84 -18.65 -9.34
C ILE A 40 6.89 -19.45 -10.11
N GLY A 41 7.62 -20.34 -9.45
CA GLY A 41 8.67 -21.13 -10.11
C GLY A 41 8.12 -22.01 -11.24
N PRO A 42 7.16 -22.92 -10.98
CA PRO A 42 6.54 -23.74 -12.03
C PRO A 42 5.87 -22.90 -13.13
N PHE A 43 5.22 -21.79 -12.77
CA PHE A 43 4.60 -20.90 -13.74
C PHE A 43 5.65 -20.30 -14.71
N LEU A 44 6.77 -19.80 -14.21
CA LEU A 44 7.83 -19.28 -15.05
C LEU A 44 8.48 -20.36 -15.93
N LYS A 45 8.72 -21.55 -15.38
CA LYS A 45 9.26 -22.70 -16.13
C LYS A 45 8.32 -23.20 -17.23
N TRP A 46 7.03 -22.98 -17.10
CA TRP A 46 6.06 -23.30 -18.14
C TRP A 46 6.23 -22.40 -19.39
N PHE A 47 6.56 -21.10 -19.20
CA PHE A 47 6.80 -20.17 -20.31
C PHE A 47 8.25 -20.19 -20.81
N VAL A 48 9.20 -20.40 -19.91
CA VAL A 48 10.64 -20.41 -20.17
C VAL A 48 11.24 -21.65 -19.50
N PRO A 49 11.22 -22.82 -20.17
CA PRO A 49 11.66 -24.10 -19.55
C PRO A 49 13.08 -24.08 -18.98
N ASP A 50 14.00 -23.35 -19.62
CA ASP A 50 15.42 -23.28 -19.26
C ASP A 50 15.74 -22.11 -18.30
N VAL A 51 14.74 -21.46 -17.70
CA VAL A 51 14.96 -20.37 -16.75
C VAL A 51 15.73 -20.88 -15.52
N SER A 52 16.82 -20.18 -15.17
CA SER A 52 17.62 -20.56 -14.00
C SER A 52 16.86 -20.30 -12.69
N ASP A 53 17.16 -21.12 -11.66
CA ASP A 53 16.56 -20.91 -10.33
C ASP A 53 16.98 -19.57 -9.70
N GLU A 54 18.13 -19.01 -10.10
CA GLU A 54 18.57 -17.69 -9.71
C GLU A 54 17.66 -16.60 -10.28
N THR A 55 17.39 -16.65 -11.59
CA THR A 55 16.46 -15.72 -12.26
C THR A 55 15.05 -15.79 -11.64
N ILE A 56 14.59 -17.01 -11.29
CA ILE A 56 13.30 -17.18 -10.61
C ILE A 56 13.30 -16.45 -9.26
N ARG A 57 14.36 -16.59 -8.45
CA ARG A 57 14.48 -15.89 -7.16
C ARG A 57 14.49 -14.39 -7.32
N ASP A 58 15.20 -13.86 -8.31
CA ASP A 58 15.29 -12.43 -8.57
C ASP A 58 13.92 -11.84 -8.99
N ILE A 59 13.20 -12.54 -9.86
CA ILE A 59 11.84 -12.15 -10.26
C ILE A 59 10.90 -12.17 -9.05
N GLN A 60 10.98 -13.18 -8.20
CA GLN A 60 10.15 -13.27 -7.00
C GLN A 60 10.43 -12.12 -6.03
N LEU A 61 11.71 -11.79 -5.84
CA LEU A 61 12.11 -10.65 -5.01
C LEU A 61 11.57 -9.33 -5.58
N ALA A 62 11.68 -9.13 -6.89
CA ALA A 62 11.18 -7.94 -7.57
C ALA A 62 9.65 -7.82 -7.44
N VAL A 63 8.91 -8.91 -7.65
CA VAL A 63 7.44 -8.97 -7.50
C VAL A 63 7.04 -8.64 -6.07
N ARG A 64 7.72 -9.21 -5.07
CA ARG A 64 7.47 -8.92 -3.66
C ARG A 64 7.69 -7.44 -3.35
N LYS A 65 8.81 -6.87 -3.76
CA LYS A 65 9.10 -5.44 -3.53
C LYS A 65 8.09 -4.53 -4.24
N ALA A 66 7.69 -4.88 -5.45
CA ALA A 66 6.63 -4.15 -6.17
C ALA A 66 5.27 -4.22 -5.44
N ALA A 67 4.93 -5.38 -4.88
CA ALA A 67 3.72 -5.55 -4.07
C ALA A 67 3.74 -4.60 -2.84
N HIS A 68 4.84 -4.56 -2.08
CA HIS A 68 5.01 -3.63 -0.95
C HIS A 68 4.83 -2.17 -1.38
N VAL A 69 5.48 -1.72 -2.45
CA VAL A 69 5.29 -0.36 -2.98
C VAL A 69 3.81 -0.06 -3.25
N ILE A 70 3.08 -1.00 -3.86
CA ILE A 70 1.66 -0.84 -4.17
C ILE A 70 0.82 -0.81 -2.89
N GLU A 71 1.07 -1.71 -1.95
CA GLU A 71 0.34 -1.80 -0.68
C GLU A 71 0.43 -0.49 0.10
N TYR A 72 1.63 0.06 0.23
CA TYR A 72 1.86 1.31 0.96
C TYR A 72 1.42 2.55 0.17
N ALA A 73 1.44 2.52 -1.16
CA ALA A 73 0.82 3.56 -1.99
C ALA A 73 -0.70 3.61 -1.76
N ILE A 74 -1.37 2.46 -1.73
CA ILE A 74 -2.82 2.39 -1.45
C ILE A 74 -3.11 2.84 -0.02
N LEU A 75 -2.31 2.42 0.98
CA LEU A 75 -2.47 2.86 2.38
C LEU A 75 -2.39 4.38 2.49
N SER A 76 -1.40 4.99 1.82
CA SER A 76 -1.23 6.45 1.80
C SER A 76 -2.40 7.16 1.11
N ILE A 77 -2.91 6.63 -0.02
CA ILE A 77 -4.11 7.17 -0.70
C ILE A 77 -5.33 7.13 0.21
N LEU A 78 -5.56 6.00 0.89
CA LEU A 78 -6.68 5.84 1.82
C LEU A 78 -6.56 6.80 3.00
N SER A 79 -5.34 6.99 3.54
CA SER A 79 -5.03 7.95 4.60
C SER A 79 -5.26 9.39 4.14
N CYS A 80 -4.81 9.77 2.95
CA CYS A 80 -5.10 11.07 2.35
C CYS A 80 -6.62 11.32 2.25
N ARG A 81 -7.37 10.32 1.79
CA ARG A 81 -8.83 10.41 1.67
C ARG A 81 -9.51 10.58 3.03
N ALA A 82 -9.02 9.87 4.06
CA ALA A 82 -9.57 9.95 5.41
C ALA A 82 -9.29 11.34 6.03
N LEU A 83 -8.07 11.84 5.91
CA LEU A 83 -7.66 13.15 6.39
C LEU A 83 -8.38 14.29 5.64
N ALA A 84 -8.57 14.16 4.33
CA ALA A 84 -9.21 15.17 3.48
C ALA A 84 -10.72 15.25 3.66
N LYS A 85 -11.37 14.32 4.37
CA LYS A 85 -12.84 14.28 4.52
C LYS A 85 -13.44 15.60 5.05
N HIS A 86 -12.71 16.29 5.92
CA HIS A 86 -13.14 17.53 6.56
C HIS A 86 -12.33 18.76 6.12
N THR A 87 -11.48 18.61 5.09
CA THR A 87 -10.60 19.67 4.61
C THR A 87 -11.17 20.27 3.33
N THR A 88 -11.49 21.56 3.38
CA THR A 88 -12.09 22.29 2.26
C THR A 88 -11.11 23.03 1.33
N PRO A 89 -9.88 23.41 1.74
CA PRO A 89 -9.00 24.12 0.80
C PRO A 89 -8.50 23.20 -0.32
N ARG A 90 -8.46 23.75 -1.54
CA ARG A 90 -7.87 23.11 -2.72
C ARG A 90 -6.85 24.11 -3.32
N PRO A 91 -5.63 23.72 -3.62
CA PRO A 91 -5.04 22.38 -3.46
C PRO A 91 -4.90 21.96 -2.00
N LEU A 92 -4.86 20.63 -1.77
CA LEU A 92 -4.70 20.08 -0.42
C LEU A 92 -3.39 20.55 0.22
N PRO A 93 -3.41 20.86 1.54
CA PRO A 93 -2.20 21.27 2.25
C PRO A 93 -1.12 20.18 2.22
N TRP A 94 0.13 20.58 2.02
CA TRP A 94 1.28 19.66 2.08
C TRP A 94 1.39 18.92 3.42
N ALA A 95 0.99 19.59 4.52
CA ALA A 95 0.93 18.96 5.84
C ALA A 95 0.02 17.73 5.87
N LEU A 96 -1.13 17.76 5.18
CA LEU A 96 -2.06 16.62 5.08
C LEU A 96 -1.40 15.46 4.32
N LEU A 97 -0.73 15.74 3.21
CA LEU A 97 -0.01 14.72 2.44
C LEU A 97 1.13 14.12 3.26
N GLY A 98 1.88 14.96 3.97
CA GLY A 98 2.95 14.53 4.88
C GLY A 98 2.43 13.66 6.03
N GLN A 99 1.27 13.98 6.60
CA GLN A 99 0.63 13.14 7.63
C GLN A 99 0.24 11.76 7.09
N ALA A 100 -0.31 11.68 5.86
CA ALA A 100 -0.66 10.41 5.25
C ALA A 100 0.58 9.54 5.00
N VAL A 101 1.67 10.14 4.50
CA VAL A 101 2.97 9.46 4.33
C VAL A 101 3.51 8.99 5.69
N LEU A 102 3.45 9.84 6.72
CA LEU A 102 3.90 9.49 8.06
C LEU A 102 3.13 8.28 8.63
N ILE A 103 1.80 8.27 8.49
CA ILE A 103 0.95 7.14 8.93
C ILE A 103 1.40 5.85 8.25
N ALA A 104 1.57 5.89 6.93
CA ALA A 104 1.99 4.73 6.16
C ALA A 104 3.43 4.28 6.52
N SER A 105 4.37 5.20 6.68
CA SER A 105 5.77 4.87 7.05
C SER A 105 5.89 4.32 8.47
N VAL A 106 5.12 4.86 9.43
CA VAL A 106 5.07 4.30 10.79
C VAL A 106 4.50 2.89 10.76
N TYR A 107 3.48 2.65 9.94
CA TYR A 107 2.93 1.30 9.78
C TYR A 107 3.95 0.36 9.11
N ALA A 108 4.76 0.81 8.15
CA ALA A 108 5.85 0.03 7.56
C ALA A 108 6.87 -0.43 8.63
N VAL A 109 7.24 0.46 9.56
CA VAL A 109 8.13 0.07 10.67
C VAL A 109 7.49 -1.02 11.53
N LEU A 110 6.20 -0.92 11.84
CA LEU A 110 5.49 -1.92 12.63
C LEU A 110 5.38 -3.25 11.89
N ASP A 111 5.15 -3.23 10.59
CA ASP A 111 5.08 -4.41 9.73
C ASP A 111 6.42 -5.13 9.67
N GLU A 112 7.52 -4.41 9.43
CA GLU A 112 8.87 -4.98 9.40
C GLU A 112 9.30 -5.50 10.80
N TRP A 113 8.87 -4.83 11.87
CA TRP A 113 9.08 -5.33 13.21
C TRP A 113 8.32 -6.64 13.45
N HIS A 114 7.06 -6.73 13.01
CA HIS A 114 6.29 -7.97 13.06
C HIS A 114 6.96 -9.08 12.23
N GLN A 115 7.43 -8.78 11.02
CA GLN A 115 8.15 -9.74 10.18
C GLN A 115 9.43 -10.27 10.82
N SER A 116 10.12 -9.47 11.64
CA SER A 116 11.31 -9.92 12.35
C SER A 116 11.05 -11.04 13.38
N TRP A 117 9.80 -11.27 13.74
CA TRP A 117 9.38 -12.35 14.66
C TRP A 117 8.88 -13.60 13.92
N THR A 118 8.76 -13.55 12.61
CA THR A 118 8.35 -14.71 11.81
C THR A 118 9.59 -15.55 11.41
N ALA A 119 9.38 -16.86 11.22
CA ALA A 119 10.50 -17.81 11.02
C ALA A 119 11.17 -17.67 9.65
N GLU A 120 10.42 -17.21 8.64
CA GLU A 120 10.86 -17.19 7.23
C GLU A 120 11.09 -15.78 6.67
N ARG A 121 10.98 -14.74 7.50
CA ARG A 121 11.20 -13.34 7.12
C ARG A 121 12.17 -12.66 8.05
N PHE A 122 12.92 -11.73 7.53
CA PHE A 122 13.84 -10.88 8.30
C PHE A 122 13.42 -9.43 8.07
N GLY A 123 13.06 -8.73 9.16
CA GLY A 123 12.75 -7.31 9.11
C GLY A 123 13.94 -6.51 8.55
N SER A 124 13.66 -5.60 7.63
CA SER A 124 14.69 -4.86 6.90
C SER A 124 14.39 -3.36 6.89
N SER A 125 15.32 -2.56 7.37
CA SER A 125 15.25 -1.10 7.26
C SER A 125 15.18 -0.61 5.81
N LEU A 126 15.74 -1.38 4.86
CA LEU A 126 15.66 -1.09 3.44
C LEU A 126 14.22 -1.25 2.94
N ASP A 127 13.49 -2.26 3.42
CA ASP A 127 12.12 -2.50 3.01
C ASP A 127 11.19 -1.41 3.58
N VAL A 128 11.42 -0.92 4.80
CA VAL A 128 10.76 0.31 5.33
C VAL A 128 10.99 1.51 4.39
N GLY A 129 12.20 1.66 3.85
CA GLY A 129 12.51 2.70 2.87
C GLY A 129 11.70 2.57 1.58
N ILE A 130 11.61 1.35 1.04
CA ILE A 130 10.84 1.03 -0.17
C ILE A 130 9.35 1.30 0.05
N ASP A 131 8.80 0.90 1.18
CA ASP A 131 7.41 1.12 1.57
C ASP A 131 7.09 2.61 1.72
N SER A 132 8.02 3.37 2.32
CA SER A 132 7.91 4.83 2.42
C SER A 132 7.92 5.52 1.05
N VAL A 133 8.70 5.03 0.09
CA VAL A 133 8.65 5.49 -1.31
C VAL A 133 7.28 5.19 -1.91
N GLY A 134 6.72 4.01 -1.68
CA GLY A 134 5.35 3.67 -2.08
C GLY A 134 4.33 4.66 -1.51
N ALA A 135 4.45 4.99 -0.22
CA ALA A 135 3.58 5.97 0.44
C ALA A 135 3.67 7.37 -0.18
N ILE A 136 4.88 7.83 -0.54
CA ILE A 136 5.08 9.12 -1.23
C ILE A 136 4.43 9.10 -2.61
N ILE A 137 4.59 8.03 -3.37
CA ILE A 137 3.95 7.85 -4.68
C ILE A 137 2.44 7.94 -4.54
N GLY A 138 1.85 7.24 -3.57
CA GLY A 138 0.41 7.25 -3.32
C GLY A 138 -0.12 8.64 -2.96
N ALA A 139 0.53 9.35 -2.03
CA ALA A 139 0.16 10.71 -1.64
C ALA A 139 0.24 11.70 -2.83
N THR A 140 1.32 11.60 -3.62
CA THR A 140 1.53 12.44 -4.80
C THR A 140 0.46 12.19 -5.87
N PHE A 141 0.14 10.93 -6.13
CA PHE A 141 -0.92 10.53 -7.05
C PHE A 141 -2.29 11.04 -6.60
N PHE A 142 -2.60 10.94 -5.30
CA PHE A 142 -3.83 11.49 -4.74
C PHE A 142 -3.92 13.01 -4.91
N ALA A 143 -2.83 13.73 -4.66
CA ALA A 143 -2.76 15.17 -4.85
C ALA A 143 -2.99 15.56 -6.32
N TRP A 144 -2.40 14.81 -7.26
CA TRP A 144 -2.56 15.00 -8.69
C TRP A 144 -4.02 14.82 -9.12
N LEU A 145 -4.66 13.70 -8.71
CA LEU A 145 -6.07 13.41 -9.03
C LEU A 145 -7.02 14.51 -8.51
N THR A 146 -6.76 15.04 -7.32
CA THR A 146 -7.62 16.05 -6.72
C THR A 146 -7.47 17.43 -7.36
N ARG A 147 -6.30 17.77 -7.89
CA ARG A 147 -6.07 19.00 -8.67
C ARG A 147 -6.83 18.98 -9.99
N HIS A 148 -6.75 17.87 -10.74
CA HIS A 148 -7.41 17.74 -12.04
C HIS A 148 -8.94 17.82 -11.94
N LYS A 149 -9.55 17.23 -10.91
CA LYS A 149 -11.01 17.32 -10.72
C LYS A 149 -11.50 18.75 -10.51
N THR A 150 -10.70 19.62 -9.90
CA THR A 150 -11.08 21.02 -9.66
C THR A 150 -11.04 21.84 -10.95
N ALA A 151 -10.11 21.57 -11.84
CA ALA A 151 -10.00 22.27 -13.12
C ALA A 151 -11.16 21.97 -14.09
N THR A 152 -11.71 20.75 -14.03
CA THR A 152 -12.80 20.32 -14.93
C THR A 152 -14.19 20.82 -14.48
N THR A 153 -14.34 21.22 -13.21
CA THR A 153 -15.64 21.71 -12.67
C THR A 153 -15.78 23.23 -12.81
N SER A 154 -14.74 23.93 -13.23
CA SER A 154 -14.72 25.39 -13.42
C SER A 154 -14.92 25.83 -14.90
N LEU A 155 -15.27 24.91 -15.79
CA LEU A 155 -15.69 25.13 -17.18
C LEU A 155 -17.21 24.85 -17.33
#